data_74026ee5ea82a29fdbeceb2e4adfa942
#
_entry.id   74026ee5ea82a29fdbeceb2e4adfa942
#
_cell.length_a   1.000
_cell.length_b   1.000
_cell.length_c   1.000
_cell.angle_alpha   90.00
_cell.angle_beta   90.00
_cell.angle_gamma   90.00
#
_symmetry.space_group_name_H-M   'P 1'
#
loop_
_entity.id
_entity.type
_entity.pdbx_description
1 polymer ?
#
loop_
_entity_poly.entity_id
_entity_poly.type
_entity_poly.pdbx_seq_one_letter_code
_entity_poly.pdbx_strand_id
1 'polypeptide(L)'
;LNNFLLISGFSKNWSMGSFKEEKINDLKNQIGNKKVICALSGGVDSSVTATLIHKAIGNKLTCIYVDHGLMRLNESEEIIHMFKNNFKLNLIHADERDYFLKSLKGVSDPELKRKIIGNLFIEVFTKYSEKFGDIEYLAQGTLYPDVIESVSFTGGPSETIKSHHNVGGLPKKMKLKLVEPLRELFKDEVRQLGFELGLPKEFIGRHPFPGPGLSIRCLGEVTSYKIDILRKADSIFIDQIKKYNLYDKIWQAFVVLLPVRSVGVMGDGRTYAVSYTHLTLPTNREV
;
A
#
# COMPACT_ATOMS: atom_id res chain seq x y z
N LEU A 1 13.76 22.86 23.30
CA LEU A 1 13.70 21.42 23.43
C LEU A 1 15.10 20.81 23.72
N ASN A 2 16.13 21.08 22.90
CA ASN A 2 17.49 20.53 23.11
C ASN A 2 18.06 20.83 24.51
N ASN A 3 17.93 22.07 25.01
CA ASN A 3 18.40 22.43 26.35
C ASN A 3 17.67 21.68 27.46
N PHE A 4 16.36 21.47 27.30
CA PHE A 4 15.58 20.65 28.23
C PHE A 4 16.06 19.22 28.29
N LEU A 5 16.28 18.60 27.12
CA LEU A 5 16.77 17.23 27.02
C LEU A 5 18.15 17.05 27.67
N LEU A 6 19.07 18.00 27.43
CA LEU A 6 20.39 17.99 28.04
C LEU A 6 20.32 18.11 29.57
N ILE A 7 19.49 19.04 30.08
CA ILE A 7 19.32 19.28 31.55
C ILE A 7 18.67 18.04 32.19
N SER A 8 17.74 17.36 31.48
CA SER A 8 17.07 16.16 31.97
C SER A 8 17.92 14.89 31.87
N GLY A 9 19.17 14.99 31.42
CA GLY A 9 20.08 13.85 31.31
C GLY A 9 19.76 12.85 30.19
N PHE A 10 18.91 13.25 29.24
CA PHE A 10 18.64 12.40 28.07
C PHE A 10 19.85 12.36 27.14
N SER A 11 20.33 11.16 26.85
CA SER A 11 21.36 10.93 25.84
C SER A 11 20.72 10.81 24.43
N LYS A 12 21.34 11.45 23.43
CA LYS A 12 20.92 11.32 22.01
C LYS A 12 21.46 10.02 21.42
N ASN A 13 21.07 8.89 21.98
CA ASN A 13 21.53 7.57 21.57
C ASN A 13 20.54 6.82 20.66
N TRP A 14 19.37 7.38 20.40
CA TRP A 14 18.41 6.80 19.48
C TRP A 14 18.84 7.06 18.02
N SER A 15 18.87 6.01 17.22
CA SER A 15 19.06 6.07 15.76
C SER A 15 18.17 5.05 15.08
N MET A 16 17.84 5.26 13.80
CA MET A 16 17.04 4.30 13.05
C MET A 16 17.76 2.95 12.92
N GLY A 17 19.09 2.96 12.84
CA GLY A 17 19.89 1.73 12.82
C GLY A 17 19.76 0.94 14.13
N SER A 18 19.88 1.60 15.30
CA SER A 18 19.69 0.94 16.60
C SER A 18 18.26 0.44 16.78
N PHE A 19 17.27 1.24 16.41
CA PHE A 19 15.86 0.82 16.42
C PHE A 19 15.64 -0.45 15.54
N LYS A 20 16.23 -0.50 14.35
CA LYS A 20 16.15 -1.66 13.46
C LYS A 20 16.64 -2.94 14.13
N GLU A 21 17.84 -2.89 14.72
CA GLU A 21 18.44 -4.07 15.37
C GLU A 21 17.64 -4.51 16.61
N GLU A 22 17.21 -3.57 17.43
CA GLU A 22 16.35 -3.84 18.59
C GLU A 22 15.04 -4.50 18.15
N LYS A 23 14.35 -3.92 17.17
CA LYS A 23 13.07 -4.44 16.70
C LYS A 23 13.20 -5.82 16.02
N ILE A 24 14.31 -6.10 15.32
CA ILE A 24 14.60 -7.45 14.80
C ILE A 24 14.72 -8.47 15.94
N ASN A 25 15.40 -8.12 17.03
CA ASN A 25 15.55 -9.00 18.18
C ASN A 25 14.21 -9.20 18.91
N ASP A 26 13.43 -8.16 19.10
CA ASP A 26 12.09 -8.24 19.67
C ASP A 26 11.19 -9.18 18.88
N LEU A 27 11.18 -9.02 17.55
CA LEU A 27 10.41 -9.89 16.66
C LEU A 27 10.86 -11.34 16.70
N LYS A 28 12.18 -11.60 16.80
CA LYS A 28 12.69 -12.97 17.00
C LYS A 28 12.17 -13.59 18.30
N ASN A 29 12.19 -12.83 19.38
CA ASN A 29 11.73 -13.27 20.69
C ASN A 29 10.20 -13.47 20.73
N GLN A 30 9.44 -12.53 20.16
CA GLN A 30 7.98 -12.57 20.11
C GLN A 30 7.46 -13.75 19.28
N ILE A 31 8.04 -13.94 18.09
CA ILE A 31 7.56 -14.92 17.11
C ILE A 31 8.17 -16.32 17.37
N GLY A 32 9.43 -16.37 17.72
CA GLY A 32 10.16 -17.62 17.97
C GLY A 32 10.15 -18.52 16.73
N ASN A 33 9.62 -19.74 16.88
CA ASN A 33 9.56 -20.73 15.81
C ASN A 33 8.23 -20.75 15.05
N LYS A 34 7.34 -19.78 15.31
CA LYS A 34 6.01 -19.73 14.72
C LYS A 34 6.02 -19.13 13.31
N LYS A 35 4.99 -19.45 12.55
CA LYS A 35 4.81 -18.91 11.18
C LYS A 35 3.98 -17.64 11.21
N VAL A 36 4.36 -16.70 10.35
CA VAL A 36 3.73 -15.40 10.17
C VAL A 36 3.22 -15.27 8.74
N ILE A 37 2.04 -14.69 8.57
CA ILE A 37 1.52 -14.28 7.27
C ILE A 37 1.43 -12.77 7.19
N CYS A 38 1.71 -12.20 6.02
CA CYS A 38 1.67 -10.77 5.75
C CYS A 38 0.97 -10.49 4.43
N ALA A 39 0.00 -9.58 4.43
CA ALA A 39 -0.53 -9.02 3.19
C ALA A 39 0.44 -7.97 2.65
N LEU A 40 1.04 -8.23 1.50
CA LEU A 40 1.95 -7.31 0.82
C LEU A 40 1.18 -6.52 -0.24
N SER A 41 0.87 -5.26 0.05
CA SER A 41 0.13 -4.39 -0.88
C SER A 41 1.02 -3.68 -1.91
N GLY A 42 2.35 -3.75 -1.75
CA GLY A 42 3.30 -2.95 -2.52
C GLY A 42 3.48 -1.51 -2.01
N GLY A 43 2.70 -1.08 -1.02
CA GLY A 43 2.91 0.18 -0.32
C GLY A 43 4.12 0.13 0.62
N VAL A 44 4.67 1.30 0.96
CA VAL A 44 5.89 1.41 1.80
C VAL A 44 5.74 0.67 3.12
N ASP A 45 4.60 0.84 3.81
CA ASP A 45 4.40 0.28 5.15
C ASP A 45 4.40 -1.25 5.16
N SER A 46 3.62 -1.87 4.26
CA SER A 46 3.59 -3.33 4.13
C SER A 46 4.94 -3.89 3.69
N SER A 47 5.68 -3.15 2.89
CA SER A 47 6.99 -3.55 2.38
C SER A 47 8.08 -3.49 3.45
N VAL A 48 8.09 -2.42 4.25
CA VAL A 48 9.00 -2.28 5.40
C VAL A 48 8.68 -3.33 6.46
N THR A 49 7.40 -3.54 6.76
CA THR A 49 6.92 -4.60 7.67
C THR A 49 7.40 -5.97 7.24
N ALA A 50 7.16 -6.36 5.98
CA ALA A 50 7.55 -7.66 5.45
C ALA A 50 9.07 -7.85 5.47
N THR A 51 9.83 -6.83 5.06
CA THR A 51 11.30 -6.90 5.02
C THR A 51 11.89 -7.00 6.43
N LEU A 52 11.38 -6.24 7.39
CA LEU A 52 11.82 -6.26 8.78
C LEU A 52 11.57 -7.62 9.43
N ILE A 53 10.36 -8.16 9.28
CA ILE A 53 10.00 -9.48 9.81
C ILE A 53 10.83 -10.57 9.12
N HIS A 54 11.03 -10.48 7.80
CA HIS A 54 11.88 -11.45 7.09
C HIS A 54 13.31 -11.46 7.61
N LYS A 55 13.89 -10.29 7.91
CA LYS A 55 15.20 -10.22 8.56
C LYS A 55 15.24 -10.88 9.94
N ALA A 56 14.11 -10.84 10.67
CA ALA A 56 14.00 -11.46 11.98
C ALA A 56 13.85 -12.99 11.94
N ILE A 57 12.94 -13.49 11.08
CA ILE A 57 12.51 -14.90 11.11
C ILE A 57 12.71 -15.67 9.80
N GLY A 58 13.21 -15.02 8.75
CA GLY A 58 13.48 -15.65 7.46
C GLY A 58 12.25 -16.27 6.80
N ASN A 59 12.39 -17.50 6.34
CA ASN A 59 11.36 -18.23 5.58
C ASN A 59 10.10 -18.62 6.40
N LYS A 60 10.04 -18.31 7.69
CA LYS A 60 8.81 -18.46 8.50
C LYS A 60 7.77 -17.39 8.18
N LEU A 61 8.16 -16.31 7.49
CA LEU A 61 7.24 -15.33 6.94
C LEU A 61 6.77 -15.78 5.56
N THR A 62 5.45 -15.81 5.36
CA THR A 62 4.81 -15.94 4.05
C THR A 62 4.09 -14.65 3.72
N CYS A 63 4.43 -14.03 2.60
CA CYS A 63 3.76 -12.84 2.08
C CYS A 63 2.76 -13.23 1.00
N ILE A 64 1.58 -12.62 1.01
CA ILE A 64 0.58 -12.76 -0.06
C ILE A 64 0.44 -11.40 -0.74
N TYR A 65 0.76 -11.35 -2.02
CA TYR A 65 0.48 -10.22 -2.90
C TYR A 65 -0.77 -10.52 -3.71
N VAL A 66 -1.82 -9.74 -3.49
CA VAL A 66 -3.07 -9.86 -4.25
C VAL A 66 -3.02 -8.90 -5.44
N ASP A 67 -2.91 -9.47 -6.64
CA ASP A 67 -3.03 -8.70 -7.88
C ASP A 67 -4.50 -8.60 -8.29
N HIS A 68 -5.07 -7.43 -8.06
CA HIS A 68 -6.47 -7.13 -8.40
C HIS A 68 -6.64 -6.51 -9.80
N GLY A 69 -5.56 -6.40 -10.58
CA GLY A 69 -5.62 -5.84 -11.91
C GLY A 69 -5.87 -4.32 -12.00
N LEU A 70 -5.74 -3.59 -10.92
CA LEU A 70 -6.00 -2.14 -10.85
C LEU A 70 -4.75 -1.34 -10.45
N MET A 71 -3.57 -1.98 -10.50
CA MET A 71 -2.28 -1.33 -10.26
C MET A 71 -1.85 -0.51 -11.48
N ARG A 72 -0.87 0.38 -11.28
CA ARG A 72 -0.19 1.11 -12.37
C ARG A 72 0.47 0.15 -13.35
N LEU A 73 0.88 0.69 -14.48
CA LEU A 73 1.58 -0.08 -15.52
C LEU A 73 2.85 -0.73 -14.92
N ASN A 74 3.01 -2.03 -15.10
CA ASN A 74 4.14 -2.86 -14.64
C ASN A 74 4.39 -2.89 -13.11
N GLU A 75 3.53 -2.24 -12.31
CA GLU A 75 3.77 -2.12 -10.87
C GLU A 75 3.69 -3.47 -10.14
N SER A 76 2.75 -4.35 -10.54
CA SER A 76 2.65 -5.69 -9.98
C SER A 76 3.90 -6.52 -10.25
N GLU A 77 4.39 -6.48 -11.48
CA GLU A 77 5.61 -7.20 -11.90
C GLU A 77 6.85 -6.69 -11.15
N GLU A 78 6.98 -5.36 -11.00
CA GLU A 78 8.06 -4.74 -10.24
C GLU A 78 8.05 -5.17 -8.76
N ILE A 79 6.88 -5.17 -8.12
CA ILE A 79 6.72 -5.60 -6.73
C ILE A 79 7.11 -7.07 -6.57
N ILE A 80 6.57 -7.93 -7.44
CA ILE A 80 6.87 -9.37 -7.39
C ILE A 80 8.36 -9.62 -7.60
N HIS A 81 8.94 -8.99 -8.63
CA HIS A 81 10.38 -9.13 -8.92
C HIS A 81 11.24 -8.69 -7.74
N MET A 82 10.94 -7.53 -7.16
CA MET A 82 11.70 -7.01 -6.04
C MET A 82 11.66 -7.94 -4.84
N PHE A 83 10.47 -8.30 -4.39
CA PHE A 83 10.36 -9.06 -3.14
C PHE A 83 10.73 -10.53 -3.30
N LYS A 84 10.41 -11.14 -4.44
CA LYS A 84 10.75 -12.55 -4.68
C LYS A 84 12.22 -12.74 -5.05
N ASN A 85 12.76 -11.88 -5.92
CA ASN A 85 14.11 -12.08 -6.46
C ASN A 85 15.18 -11.35 -5.68
N ASN A 86 14.98 -10.08 -5.29
CA ASN A 86 16.00 -9.30 -4.61
C ASN A 86 15.99 -9.57 -3.09
N PHE A 87 14.81 -9.56 -2.47
CA PHE A 87 14.69 -9.81 -1.03
C PHE A 87 14.48 -11.28 -0.67
N LYS A 88 14.23 -12.16 -1.64
CA LYS A 88 14.02 -13.61 -1.47
C LYS A 88 12.93 -13.95 -0.45
N LEU A 89 11.90 -13.12 -0.40
CA LEU A 89 10.72 -13.36 0.42
C LEU A 89 9.96 -14.59 -0.11
N ASN A 90 9.40 -15.40 0.80
CA ASN A 90 8.41 -16.40 0.43
C ASN A 90 7.12 -15.68 0.04
N LEU A 91 7.01 -15.33 -1.26
CA LEU A 91 5.93 -14.52 -1.82
C LEU A 91 4.99 -15.36 -2.67
N ILE A 92 3.73 -15.34 -2.31
CA ILE A 92 2.62 -15.90 -3.09
C ILE A 92 2.00 -14.77 -3.91
N HIS A 93 1.97 -14.94 -5.21
CA HIS A 93 1.24 -14.08 -6.11
C HIS A 93 -0.18 -14.65 -6.30
N ALA A 94 -1.17 -13.96 -5.76
CA ALA A 94 -2.58 -14.26 -5.95
C ALA A 94 -3.11 -13.42 -7.13
N ASP A 95 -3.06 -13.99 -8.35
CA ASP A 95 -3.62 -13.35 -9.54
C ASP A 95 -5.15 -13.52 -9.54
N GLU A 96 -5.85 -12.47 -9.16
CA GLU A 96 -7.31 -12.43 -9.07
C GLU A 96 -7.90 -11.29 -9.91
N ARG A 97 -7.16 -10.83 -10.94
CA ARG A 97 -7.52 -9.68 -11.80
C ARG A 97 -8.92 -9.82 -12.39
N ASP A 98 -9.24 -10.98 -12.94
CA ASP A 98 -10.56 -11.22 -13.53
C ASP A 98 -11.69 -11.22 -12.51
N TYR A 99 -11.41 -11.72 -11.31
CA TYR A 99 -12.38 -11.75 -10.23
C TYR A 99 -12.76 -10.35 -9.76
N PHE A 100 -11.77 -9.49 -9.54
CA PHE A 100 -12.01 -8.09 -9.17
C PHE A 100 -12.74 -7.31 -10.28
N LEU A 101 -12.31 -7.44 -11.53
CA LEU A 101 -12.96 -6.76 -12.67
C LEU A 101 -14.41 -7.19 -12.85
N LYS A 102 -14.72 -8.49 -12.74
CA LYS A 102 -16.09 -9.01 -12.81
C LYS A 102 -16.97 -8.44 -11.69
N SER A 103 -16.44 -8.36 -10.48
CA SER A 103 -17.16 -7.85 -9.30
C SER A 103 -17.43 -6.34 -9.36
N LEU A 104 -16.67 -5.61 -10.17
CA LEU A 104 -16.84 -4.17 -10.40
C LEU A 104 -17.74 -3.84 -11.62
N LYS A 105 -18.24 -4.84 -12.33
CA LYS A 105 -19.10 -4.63 -13.50
C LYS A 105 -20.36 -3.87 -13.09
N GLY A 106 -20.67 -2.79 -13.82
CA GLY A 106 -21.83 -1.92 -13.56
C GLY A 106 -21.69 -0.99 -12.36
N VAL A 107 -20.57 -1.02 -11.62
CA VAL A 107 -20.36 -0.19 -10.45
C VAL A 107 -19.69 1.13 -10.84
N SER A 108 -20.42 2.25 -10.65
CA SER A 108 -19.93 3.60 -10.95
C SER A 108 -19.58 4.42 -9.72
N ASP A 109 -20.22 4.17 -8.60
CA ASP A 109 -20.01 4.90 -7.35
C ASP A 109 -18.64 4.57 -6.73
N PRO A 110 -17.80 5.58 -6.41
CA PRO A 110 -16.46 5.37 -5.90
C PRO A 110 -16.41 4.71 -4.52
N GLU A 111 -17.37 5.02 -3.63
CA GLU A 111 -17.39 4.39 -2.30
C GLU A 111 -17.82 2.92 -2.38
N LEU A 112 -18.76 2.61 -3.27
CA LEU A 112 -19.15 1.22 -3.51
C LEU A 112 -17.97 0.42 -4.11
N LYS A 113 -17.21 1.00 -5.05
CA LYS A 113 -15.98 0.38 -5.57
C LYS A 113 -14.99 0.08 -4.43
N ARG A 114 -14.74 1.04 -3.54
CA ARG A 114 -13.85 0.86 -2.38
C ARG A 114 -14.29 -0.27 -1.48
N LYS A 115 -15.58 -0.32 -1.14
CA LYS A 115 -16.17 -1.38 -0.29
C LYS A 115 -16.04 -2.76 -0.94
N ILE A 116 -16.39 -2.88 -2.23
CA ILE A 116 -16.29 -4.14 -2.96
C ILE A 116 -14.82 -4.61 -2.98
N ILE A 117 -13.89 -3.75 -3.40
CA ILE A 117 -12.47 -4.09 -3.47
C ILE A 117 -11.93 -4.49 -2.10
N GLY A 118 -12.26 -3.73 -1.04
CA GLY A 118 -11.84 -4.04 0.32
C GLY A 118 -12.32 -5.41 0.79
N ASN A 119 -13.60 -5.75 0.55
CA ASN A 119 -14.16 -7.06 0.90
C ASN A 119 -13.50 -8.20 0.11
N LEU A 120 -13.26 -7.99 -1.20
CA LEU A 120 -12.59 -8.98 -2.04
C LEU A 120 -11.13 -9.22 -1.60
N PHE A 121 -10.42 -8.18 -1.18
CA PHE A 121 -9.08 -8.36 -0.59
C PHE A 121 -9.09 -9.28 0.61
N ILE A 122 -10.03 -9.08 1.53
CA ILE A 122 -10.17 -9.91 2.73
C ILE A 122 -10.50 -11.35 2.34
N GLU A 123 -11.43 -11.55 1.42
CA GLU A 123 -11.85 -12.87 0.92
C GLU A 123 -10.67 -13.61 0.28
N VAL A 124 -9.98 -12.96 -0.66
CA VAL A 124 -8.82 -13.56 -1.35
C VAL A 124 -7.70 -13.85 -0.36
N PHE A 125 -7.37 -12.90 0.52
CA PHE A 125 -6.34 -13.11 1.52
C PHE A 125 -6.68 -14.30 2.43
N THR A 126 -7.92 -14.41 2.88
CA THR A 126 -8.42 -15.54 3.68
C THR A 126 -8.27 -16.86 2.93
N LYS A 127 -8.79 -16.94 1.70
CA LYS A 127 -8.68 -18.13 0.81
C LYS A 127 -7.24 -18.64 0.66
N TYR A 128 -6.29 -17.70 0.49
CA TYR A 128 -4.89 -18.08 0.34
C TYR A 128 -4.22 -18.42 1.68
N SER A 129 -4.60 -17.75 2.76
CA SER A 129 -4.04 -17.99 4.10
C SER A 129 -4.48 -19.34 4.66
N GLU A 130 -5.70 -19.81 4.39
CA GLU A 130 -6.22 -21.10 4.85
C GLU A 130 -5.43 -22.30 4.29
N LYS A 131 -4.66 -22.11 3.21
CA LYS A 131 -3.78 -23.17 2.69
C LYS A 131 -2.57 -23.46 3.59
N PHE A 132 -2.33 -22.60 4.59
CA PHE A 132 -1.18 -22.71 5.50
C PHE A 132 -1.69 -23.00 6.91
N GLY A 133 -1.83 -24.29 7.25
CA GLY A 133 -2.48 -24.77 8.48
C GLY A 133 -1.86 -24.33 9.83
N ASP A 134 -0.58 -23.86 9.83
CA ASP A 134 0.18 -23.63 11.06
C ASP A 134 0.52 -22.17 11.32
N ILE A 135 -0.25 -21.23 10.78
CA ILE A 135 -0.01 -19.80 10.97
C ILE A 135 -0.57 -19.37 12.32
N GLU A 136 0.26 -18.72 13.14
CA GLU A 136 -0.16 -18.14 14.42
C GLU A 136 -0.22 -16.62 14.43
N TYR A 137 0.51 -15.96 13.51
CA TYR A 137 0.62 -14.50 13.50
C TYR A 137 0.23 -13.90 12.16
N LEU A 138 -0.43 -12.74 12.24
CA LEU A 138 -0.69 -11.83 11.13
C LEU A 138 0.14 -10.57 11.29
N ALA A 139 0.97 -10.26 10.31
CA ALA A 139 1.74 -9.02 10.26
C ALA A 139 0.94 -7.89 9.64
N GLN A 140 0.92 -6.74 10.30
CA GLN A 140 0.28 -5.51 9.82
C GLN A 140 1.26 -4.33 9.88
N GLY A 141 1.19 -3.46 8.88
CA GLY A 141 1.96 -2.22 8.79
C GLY A 141 1.24 -1.04 9.45
N THR A 142 0.65 -1.22 10.62
CA THR A 142 0.01 -0.16 11.39
C THR A 142 1.05 0.84 11.85
N LEU A 143 0.79 2.14 11.65
CA LEU A 143 1.64 3.24 12.06
C LEU A 143 1.08 3.93 13.31
N TYR A 144 1.91 4.76 13.96
CA TYR A 144 1.48 5.52 15.14
C TYR A 144 0.27 6.44 14.87
N PRO A 145 0.18 7.19 13.75
CA PRO A 145 -1.03 7.94 13.41
C PRO A 145 -2.29 7.08 13.31
N ASP A 146 -2.18 5.85 12.78
CA ASP A 146 -3.33 4.92 12.69
C ASP A 146 -3.86 4.54 14.08
N VAL A 147 -2.95 4.41 15.06
CA VAL A 147 -3.31 4.10 16.45
C VAL A 147 -4.06 5.27 17.10
N ILE A 148 -3.56 6.50 16.93
CA ILE A 148 -4.17 7.71 17.51
C ILE A 148 -5.55 7.95 16.91
N GLU A 149 -5.69 7.83 15.60
CA GLU A 149 -6.96 8.08 14.89
C GLU A 149 -8.00 6.98 15.14
N SER A 150 -7.59 5.78 15.54
CA SER A 150 -8.51 4.70 15.92
C SER A 150 -9.14 4.90 17.31
N VAL A 151 -8.56 5.75 18.14
CA VAL A 151 -9.08 6.09 19.47
C VAL A 151 -9.87 7.40 19.36
N SER A 152 -11.20 7.33 19.16
CA SER A 152 -12.01 8.54 19.21
C SER A 152 -12.07 9.06 20.65
N PHE A 153 -11.48 10.23 20.89
CA PHE A 153 -11.51 10.92 22.19
C PHE A 153 -12.88 11.42 22.62
N THR A 154 -13.89 11.36 21.74
CA THR A 154 -15.19 12.02 21.98
C THR A 154 -16.38 11.06 22.13
N GLY A 155 -16.20 9.75 22.09
CA GLY A 155 -17.30 8.80 22.31
C GLY A 155 -18.48 8.91 21.33
N GLY A 156 -18.36 9.74 20.27
CA GLY A 156 -19.34 9.85 19.20
C GLY A 156 -19.12 8.76 18.16
N PRO A 157 -20.15 8.45 17.33
CA PRO A 157 -19.97 7.57 16.18
C PRO A 157 -19.13 8.31 15.11
N SER A 158 -17.83 8.47 15.35
CA SER A 158 -16.93 8.79 14.26
C SER A 158 -16.97 7.57 13.35
N GLU A 159 -17.60 7.69 12.21
CA GLU A 159 -17.46 6.74 11.14
C GLU A 159 -15.96 6.49 10.97
N THR A 160 -15.57 5.26 11.18
CA THR A 160 -14.19 4.81 11.15
C THR A 160 -13.70 5.04 9.71
N ILE A 161 -13.14 6.23 9.44
CA ILE A 161 -12.61 6.61 8.12
C ILE A 161 -11.51 5.63 7.68
N LYS A 162 -11.00 4.80 8.59
CA LYS A 162 -9.92 3.83 8.35
C LYS A 162 -10.32 2.35 8.50
N SER A 163 -11.47 1.96 7.97
CA SER A 163 -11.77 0.53 7.76
C SER A 163 -10.81 -0.16 6.77
N HIS A 164 -9.90 0.59 6.13
CA HIS A 164 -9.06 0.10 5.04
C HIS A 164 -7.68 -0.43 5.48
N HIS A 165 -7.22 -0.07 6.67
CA HIS A 165 -5.96 -0.59 7.24
C HIS A 165 -6.21 -1.69 8.29
N ASN A 166 -7.43 -1.84 8.74
CA ASN A 166 -7.79 -2.89 9.67
C ASN A 166 -8.24 -4.13 8.91
N VAL A 167 -7.46 -5.19 8.99
CA VAL A 167 -7.89 -6.55 8.70
C VAL A 167 -8.91 -7.01 9.77
N GLY A 168 -9.68 -6.06 10.33
CA GLY A 168 -10.80 -6.32 11.23
C GLY A 168 -11.95 -7.09 10.58
N GLY A 169 -11.87 -7.31 9.25
CA GLY A 169 -12.77 -8.16 8.50
C GLY A 169 -12.31 -9.61 8.36
N LEU A 170 -11.12 -9.99 8.86
CA LEU A 170 -10.75 -11.41 8.86
C LEU A 170 -11.76 -12.22 9.65
N PRO A 171 -12.15 -13.42 9.16
CA PRO A 171 -13.09 -14.28 9.86
C PRO A 171 -12.64 -14.49 11.31
N LYS A 172 -13.52 -14.30 12.27
CA LYS A 172 -13.26 -14.56 13.72
C LYS A 172 -12.75 -15.98 13.99
N LYS A 173 -12.87 -16.88 13.00
CA LYS A 173 -12.32 -18.25 13.03
C LYS A 173 -10.79 -18.28 12.95
N MET A 174 -10.15 -17.29 12.35
CA MET A 174 -8.68 -17.18 12.32
C MET A 174 -8.23 -16.52 13.63
N LYS A 175 -7.89 -17.30 14.62
CA LYS A 175 -7.34 -16.83 15.93
C LYS A 175 -5.87 -16.39 15.78
N LEU A 176 -5.56 -15.53 14.79
CA LEU A 176 -4.21 -15.03 14.57
C LEU A 176 -3.88 -13.93 15.58
N LYS A 177 -2.67 -13.98 16.13
CA LYS A 177 -2.10 -12.90 16.92
C LYS A 177 -1.52 -11.84 15.99
N LEU A 178 -1.67 -10.55 16.33
CA LEU A 178 -1.12 -9.45 15.53
C LEU A 178 0.37 -9.25 15.85
N VAL A 179 1.13 -8.92 14.79
CA VAL A 179 2.50 -8.41 14.85
C VAL A 179 2.53 -7.08 14.10
N GLU A 180 2.74 -5.99 14.82
CA GLU A 180 2.69 -4.62 14.30
C GLU A 180 4.02 -3.91 14.57
N PRO A 181 5.08 -4.20 13.81
CA PRO A 181 6.42 -3.73 14.14
C PRO A 181 6.63 -2.22 13.96
N LEU A 182 5.74 -1.54 13.23
CA LEU A 182 5.83 -0.11 12.91
C LEU A 182 4.92 0.77 13.77
N ARG A 183 4.22 0.20 14.76
CA ARG A 183 3.16 0.85 15.53
C ARG A 183 3.61 2.14 16.27
N GLU A 184 4.89 2.28 16.53
CA GLU A 184 5.49 3.42 17.23
C GLU A 184 6.07 4.47 16.29
N LEU A 185 6.05 4.23 14.98
CA LEU A 185 6.72 5.07 13.98
C LEU A 185 5.74 5.96 13.22
N PHE A 186 6.23 7.16 12.91
CA PHE A 186 5.62 8.04 11.92
C PHE A 186 6.05 7.65 10.49
N LYS A 187 5.33 8.15 9.50
CA LYS A 187 5.55 7.81 8.08
C LYS A 187 6.98 8.09 7.59
N ASP A 188 7.56 9.19 8.03
CA ASP A 188 8.93 9.55 7.64
C ASP A 188 9.98 8.62 8.27
N GLU A 189 9.73 8.19 9.51
CA GLU A 189 10.58 7.20 10.21
C GLU A 189 10.48 5.83 9.55
N VAL A 190 9.27 5.42 9.09
CA VAL A 190 9.10 4.19 8.31
C VAL A 190 9.89 4.23 7.00
N ARG A 191 9.93 5.38 6.32
CA ARG A 191 10.77 5.56 5.14
C ARG A 191 12.25 5.42 5.47
N GLN A 192 12.72 6.04 6.55
CA GLN A 192 14.10 5.90 7.01
C GLN A 192 14.44 4.44 7.34
N LEU A 193 13.55 3.74 8.05
CA LEU A 193 13.70 2.32 8.33
C LEU A 193 13.77 1.50 7.03
N GLY A 194 12.98 1.84 6.03
CA GLY A 194 13.03 1.23 4.70
C GLY A 194 14.41 1.36 4.05
N PHE A 195 15.06 2.53 4.13
CA PHE A 195 16.45 2.72 3.65
C PHE A 195 17.44 1.86 4.44
N GLU A 196 17.32 1.82 5.76
CA GLU A 196 18.17 0.98 6.62
C GLU A 196 18.00 -0.53 6.34
N LEU A 197 16.85 -0.93 5.84
CA LEU A 197 16.56 -2.31 5.43
C LEU A 197 17.04 -2.64 4.02
N GLY A 198 17.46 -1.63 3.24
CA GLY A 198 17.97 -1.77 1.88
C GLY A 198 16.90 -1.71 0.80
N LEU A 199 15.71 -1.18 1.09
CA LEU A 199 14.70 -0.92 0.05
C LEU A 199 15.15 0.21 -0.88
N PRO A 200 14.95 0.10 -2.21
CA PRO A 200 15.36 1.13 -3.16
C PRO A 200 14.65 2.47 -2.92
N LYS A 201 15.38 3.58 -3.18
CA LYS A 201 14.84 4.94 -3.02
C LYS A 201 13.57 5.15 -3.83
N GLU A 202 13.54 4.66 -5.05
CA GLU A 202 12.42 4.76 -5.98
C GLU A 202 11.15 4.06 -5.43
N PHE A 203 11.35 3.04 -4.61
CA PHE A 203 10.25 2.32 -3.98
C PHE A 203 9.72 3.03 -2.74
N ILE A 204 10.63 3.50 -1.88
CA ILE A 204 10.29 4.22 -0.64
C ILE A 204 9.68 5.59 -0.93
N GLY A 205 10.17 6.27 -1.98
CA GLY A 205 9.73 7.60 -2.41
C GLY A 205 8.48 7.62 -3.30
N ARG A 206 7.80 6.49 -3.50
CA ARG A 206 6.58 6.44 -4.32
C ARG A 206 5.50 7.37 -3.79
N HIS A 207 4.85 8.07 -4.73
CA HIS A 207 3.66 8.84 -4.40
C HIS A 207 2.58 7.95 -3.78
N PRO A 208 1.74 8.49 -2.87
CA PRO A 208 0.62 7.74 -2.32
C PRO A 208 -0.25 7.14 -3.41
N PHE A 209 -0.54 5.84 -3.28
CA PHE A 209 -1.42 5.13 -4.19
C PHE A 209 -2.52 4.45 -3.39
N PRO A 210 -3.78 4.67 -3.72
CA PRO A 210 -4.90 4.16 -2.93
C PRO A 210 -5.04 2.64 -3.07
N GLY A 211 -5.50 1.97 -2.01
CA GLY A 211 -5.76 0.53 -2.01
C GLY A 211 -6.68 0.06 -3.16
N PRO A 212 -7.77 0.78 -3.51
CA PRO A 212 -8.60 0.46 -4.67
C PRO A 212 -7.92 0.66 -6.03
N GLY A 213 -6.68 1.11 -6.06
CA GLY A 213 -5.90 1.30 -7.28
C GLY A 213 -6.50 2.32 -8.24
N LEU A 214 -6.37 2.04 -9.54
CA LEU A 214 -6.89 2.89 -10.62
C LEU A 214 -8.43 2.91 -10.70
N SER A 215 -9.15 2.03 -10.01
CA SER A 215 -10.60 1.98 -10.08
C SER A 215 -11.29 3.29 -9.67
N ILE A 216 -10.74 4.00 -8.66
CA ILE A 216 -11.28 5.27 -8.19
C ILE A 216 -10.80 6.46 -9.04
N ARG A 217 -9.79 6.26 -9.89
CA ARG A 217 -9.32 7.23 -10.90
C ARG A 217 -9.99 7.02 -12.25
N CYS A 218 -10.75 5.94 -12.41
CA CYS A 218 -11.63 5.69 -13.54
C CYS A 218 -13.05 6.08 -13.14
N LEU A 219 -13.49 7.29 -13.50
CA LEU A 219 -14.84 7.73 -13.20
C LEU A 219 -15.88 6.95 -14.02
N GLY A 220 -17.01 6.62 -13.38
CA GLY A 220 -18.00 5.71 -13.95
C GLY A 220 -17.59 4.24 -13.85
N GLU A 221 -18.16 3.39 -14.69
CA GLU A 221 -17.88 1.95 -14.70
C GLU A 221 -16.43 1.62 -15.06
N VAL A 222 -15.85 0.66 -14.34
CA VAL A 222 -14.49 0.13 -14.58
C VAL A 222 -14.57 -0.98 -15.62
N THR A 223 -13.77 -0.87 -16.68
CA THR A 223 -13.58 -1.93 -17.68
C THR A 223 -12.08 -2.13 -17.95
N SER A 224 -11.69 -3.32 -18.42
CA SER A 224 -10.30 -3.61 -18.80
C SER A 224 -9.75 -2.55 -19.77
N TYR A 225 -10.52 -2.23 -20.82
CA TYR A 225 -10.16 -1.22 -21.81
C TYR A 225 -9.88 0.17 -21.19
N LYS A 226 -10.74 0.63 -20.28
CA LYS A 226 -10.55 1.93 -19.59
C LYS A 226 -9.33 1.92 -18.67
N ILE A 227 -9.11 0.82 -17.96
CA ILE A 227 -7.93 0.68 -17.10
C ILE A 227 -6.64 0.68 -17.91
N ASP A 228 -6.61 0.03 -19.06
CA ASP A 228 -5.42 0.01 -19.93
C ASP A 228 -5.09 1.39 -20.50
N ILE A 229 -6.11 2.17 -20.90
CA ILE A 229 -5.91 3.57 -21.30
C ILE A 229 -5.35 4.38 -20.12
N LEU A 230 -5.98 4.25 -18.95
CA LEU A 230 -5.58 5.01 -17.76
C LEU A 230 -4.16 4.68 -17.31
N ARG A 231 -3.76 3.39 -17.36
CA ARG A 231 -2.39 2.96 -17.07
C ARG A 231 -1.37 3.62 -17.99
N LYS A 232 -1.62 3.61 -19.31
CA LYS A 232 -0.73 4.20 -20.30
C LYS A 232 -0.61 5.71 -20.11
N ALA A 233 -1.72 6.40 -19.91
CA ALA A 233 -1.74 7.84 -19.68
C ALA A 233 -1.02 8.23 -18.38
N ASP A 234 -1.28 7.49 -17.29
CA ASP A 234 -0.63 7.72 -15.97
C ASP A 234 0.88 7.47 -16.06
N SER A 235 1.32 6.42 -16.77
CA SER A 235 2.74 6.12 -16.97
C SER A 235 3.45 7.26 -17.71
N ILE A 236 2.90 7.71 -18.86
CA ILE A 236 3.46 8.82 -19.64
C ILE A 236 3.56 10.08 -18.77
N PHE A 237 2.53 10.40 -18.01
CA PHE A 237 2.51 11.58 -17.15
C PHE A 237 3.58 11.50 -16.05
N ILE A 238 3.65 10.39 -15.34
CA ILE A 238 4.66 10.18 -14.27
C ILE A 238 6.09 10.23 -14.84
N ASP A 239 6.32 9.65 -16.03
CA ASP A 239 7.63 9.68 -16.67
C ASP A 239 8.05 11.12 -17.04
N GLN A 240 7.10 11.95 -17.51
CA GLN A 240 7.39 13.38 -17.76
C GLN A 240 7.72 14.11 -16.44
N ILE A 241 6.97 13.89 -15.37
CA ILE A 241 7.25 14.50 -14.06
C ILE A 241 8.64 14.10 -13.56
N LYS A 242 9.04 12.83 -13.72
CA LYS A 242 10.39 12.35 -13.37
C LYS A 242 11.46 13.02 -14.25
N LYS A 243 11.24 13.08 -15.56
CA LYS A 243 12.16 13.70 -16.52
C LYS A 243 12.48 15.16 -16.20
N TYR A 244 11.49 15.90 -15.69
CA TYR A 244 11.67 17.31 -15.28
C TYR A 244 12.11 17.46 -13.81
N ASN A 245 12.48 16.37 -13.11
CA ASN A 245 12.89 16.37 -11.70
C ASN A 245 11.85 16.99 -10.76
N LEU A 246 10.57 16.78 -11.05
CA LEU A 246 9.45 17.29 -10.26
C LEU A 246 8.85 16.23 -9.33
N TYR A 247 9.18 14.95 -9.51
CA TYR A 247 8.54 13.85 -8.78
C TYR A 247 8.67 14.00 -7.26
N ASP A 248 9.87 14.28 -6.76
CA ASP A 248 10.12 14.45 -5.32
C ASP A 248 9.58 15.80 -4.77
N LYS A 249 9.21 16.74 -5.67
CA LYS A 249 8.66 18.05 -5.31
C LYS A 249 7.14 18.10 -5.26
N ILE A 250 6.49 17.09 -5.74
CA ILE A 250 5.03 16.98 -5.82
C ILE A 250 4.59 15.90 -4.83
N TRP A 251 3.62 16.22 -3.98
CA TRP A 251 3.10 15.27 -3.01
C TRP A 251 2.46 14.04 -3.68
N GLN A 252 1.63 14.28 -4.68
CA GLN A 252 0.96 13.24 -5.44
C GLN A 252 0.63 13.73 -6.85
N ALA A 253 0.89 12.89 -7.84
CA ALA A 253 0.54 13.12 -9.23
C ALA A 253 -0.14 11.88 -9.82
N PHE A 254 -1.19 12.08 -10.59
CA PHE A 254 -1.95 11.02 -11.22
C PHE A 254 -2.87 11.50 -12.34
N VAL A 255 -3.32 10.57 -13.16
CA VAL A 255 -4.30 10.81 -14.22
C VAL A 255 -5.67 10.31 -13.79
N VAL A 256 -6.73 11.01 -14.16
CA VAL A 256 -8.13 10.61 -13.97
C VAL A 256 -8.79 10.46 -15.33
N LEU A 257 -9.40 9.31 -15.58
CA LEU A 257 -10.20 9.06 -16.78
C LEU A 257 -11.61 9.57 -16.57
N LEU A 258 -12.04 10.47 -17.45
CA LEU A 258 -13.37 11.08 -17.39
C LEU A 258 -14.39 10.24 -18.18
N PRO A 259 -15.67 10.18 -17.77
CA PRO A 259 -16.73 9.45 -18.46
C PRO A 259 -17.32 10.24 -19.63
N VAL A 260 -16.52 11.08 -20.27
CA VAL A 260 -16.90 11.94 -21.40
C VAL A 260 -16.03 11.64 -22.61
N ARG A 261 -16.57 11.89 -23.80
CA ARG A 261 -15.85 11.75 -25.04
C ARG A 261 -15.71 13.13 -25.71
N SER A 262 -14.53 13.43 -26.20
CA SER A 262 -14.27 14.59 -27.02
C SER A 262 -14.39 14.24 -28.50
N VAL A 263 -14.89 15.16 -29.28
CA VAL A 263 -14.93 15.03 -30.75
C VAL A 263 -13.63 15.53 -31.31
N GLY A 264 -12.90 14.66 -32.02
CA GLY A 264 -11.74 15.03 -32.83
C GLY A 264 -12.09 14.98 -34.31
N VAL A 265 -11.39 15.77 -35.11
CA VAL A 265 -11.46 15.72 -36.56
C VAL A 265 -10.11 15.23 -37.08
N MET A 266 -10.12 14.12 -37.82
CA MET A 266 -8.93 13.60 -38.49
C MET A 266 -9.28 13.47 -39.98
N GLY A 267 -8.75 14.37 -40.79
CA GLY A 267 -9.16 14.51 -42.21
C GLY A 267 -10.65 14.83 -42.30
N ASP A 268 -11.38 14.14 -43.16
CA ASP A 268 -12.83 14.33 -43.33
C ASP A 268 -13.70 13.55 -42.34
N GLY A 269 -13.08 12.82 -41.39
CA GLY A 269 -13.77 11.96 -40.42
C GLY A 269 -13.85 12.56 -39.01
N ARG A 270 -15.01 12.40 -38.35
CA ARG A 270 -15.15 12.70 -36.92
C ARG A 270 -14.72 11.49 -36.10
N THR A 271 -13.89 11.72 -35.11
CA THR A 271 -13.48 10.72 -34.11
C THR A 271 -14.03 11.09 -32.73
N TYR A 272 -14.38 10.08 -31.94
CA TYR A 272 -14.84 10.26 -30.57
C TYR A 272 -13.83 9.59 -29.64
N ALA A 273 -13.01 10.40 -28.96
CA ALA A 273 -11.99 9.90 -28.05
C ALA A 273 -12.38 10.12 -26.59
N VAL A 274 -11.87 9.27 -25.70
CA VAL A 274 -12.02 9.43 -24.27
C VAL A 274 -11.23 10.66 -23.80
N SER A 275 -11.76 11.35 -22.77
CA SER A 275 -11.08 12.47 -22.13
C SER A 275 -10.48 12.03 -20.82
N TYR A 276 -9.33 12.64 -20.46
CA TYR A 276 -8.68 12.47 -19.17
C TYR A 276 -8.14 13.81 -18.67
N THR A 277 -7.86 13.91 -17.38
CA THR A 277 -7.20 15.06 -16.77
C THR A 277 -6.04 14.64 -15.91
N HIS A 278 -5.07 15.54 -15.74
CA HIS A 278 -3.93 15.38 -14.84
C HIS A 278 -4.20 16.13 -13.55
N LEU A 279 -3.81 15.54 -12.44
CA LEU A 279 -3.87 16.16 -11.13
C LEU A 279 -2.50 16.09 -10.46
N THR A 280 -2.06 17.22 -9.92
CA THR A 280 -0.89 17.33 -9.06
C THR A 280 -1.30 17.99 -7.76
N LEU A 281 -0.91 17.42 -6.64
CA LEU A 281 -1.12 18.02 -5.33
C LEU A 281 0.21 18.58 -4.83
N PRO A 282 0.22 19.84 -4.37
CA PRO A 282 1.44 20.49 -3.86
C PRO A 282 1.95 19.76 -2.61
N THR A 283 3.25 19.93 -2.36
CA THR A 283 3.94 19.43 -1.17
C THR A 283 3.78 20.35 0.04
N ASN A 284 2.77 21.19 0.12
CA ASN A 284 2.60 22.01 1.31
C ASN A 284 2.46 21.11 2.54
N ARG A 285 3.58 20.96 3.24
CA ARG A 285 3.70 20.39 4.57
C ARG A 285 3.28 21.45 5.61
N GLU A 286 2.10 21.98 5.48
CA GLU A 286 1.47 22.70 6.58
C GLU A 286 0.39 21.80 7.17
N VAL A 287 0.83 21.00 8.11
CA VAL A 287 0.05 20.49 9.22
C VAL A 287 0.92 20.59 10.45
#